data_bb0a1f2027d539890bdb34c8c1116306
#
_entry.id   bb0a1f2027d539890bdb34c8c1116306
#
_cell.length_a   1.000
_cell.length_b   1.000
_cell.length_c   1.000
_cell.angle_alpha   90.00
_cell.angle_beta   90.00
_cell.angle_gamma   90.00
#
_symmetry.space_group_name_H-M   'P 1'
#
loop_
_entity.id
_entity.type
_entity.pdbx_description
1 polymer ?
#
loop_
_entity_poly.entity_id
_entity_poly.type
_entity_poly.pdbx_seq_one_letter_code
_entity_poly.pdbx_strand_id
1 'polypeptide(L)'
;QIDALDRYDDNFAIALCNLIIEQQISFKVAITIKKKFANLIKSFSNKEIIKLDNATIKSIGLSYRKVSYIKNILRFFEEEKIEFNKLNDEGITKKLCSIKGIGPWTAEMFLLFIFHRPDIFSFGDIALINSVKKNYGIENTSEIKKLTLMWKPYRSIASLLLWKSIENQVYYKKLRH
;
A
#
# COMPACT_ATOMS: atom_id res chain seq x y z
N GLN A 1 5.12 10.94 -15.91
CA GLN A 1 5.82 11.04 -14.63
C GLN A 1 5.13 10.11 -13.65
N ILE A 2 5.87 9.19 -13.00
CA ILE A 2 5.33 8.31 -11.96
C ILE A 2 5.54 9.05 -10.66
N ASP A 3 4.45 9.52 -10.04
CA ASP A 3 4.54 10.20 -8.75
C ASP A 3 4.35 9.18 -7.63
N ALA A 4 5.46 8.65 -7.14
CA ALA A 4 5.47 7.74 -5.98
C ALA A 4 5.30 8.52 -4.66
N LEU A 5 5.45 9.86 -4.70
CA LEU A 5 5.40 10.72 -3.51
C LEU A 5 3.96 11.00 -3.05
N ASP A 6 2.95 10.78 -3.89
CA ASP A 6 1.53 10.99 -3.55
C ASP A 6 1.03 10.15 -2.35
N ARG A 7 1.79 9.14 -1.95
CA ARG A 7 1.46 8.26 -0.81
C ARG A 7 2.34 8.47 0.41
N TYR A 8 3.39 9.28 0.27
CA TYR A 8 4.31 9.55 1.38
C TYR A 8 3.63 10.43 2.44
N ASP A 9 3.85 10.09 3.69
CA ASP A 9 3.46 10.87 4.86
C ASP A 9 4.51 10.64 5.95
N ASP A 10 5.01 11.71 6.55
CA ASP A 10 6.01 11.62 7.62
C ASP A 10 5.47 10.92 8.87
N ASN A 11 4.15 10.95 9.05
CA ASN A 11 3.47 10.17 10.08
C ASN A 11 3.15 8.76 9.56
N PHE A 12 3.98 7.79 9.90
CA PHE A 12 3.82 6.40 9.47
C PHE A 12 2.46 5.77 9.83
N ALA A 13 1.86 6.18 10.95
CA ALA A 13 0.52 5.72 11.31
C ALA A 13 -0.53 6.22 10.31
N ILE A 14 -0.46 7.49 9.93
CA ILE A 14 -1.37 8.09 8.94
C ILE A 14 -1.12 7.52 7.55
N ALA A 15 0.15 7.35 7.16
CA ALA A 15 0.52 6.70 5.91
C ALA A 15 -0.12 5.30 5.80
N LEU A 16 -0.04 4.49 6.88
CA LEU A 16 -0.63 3.16 6.92
C LEU A 16 -2.17 3.20 6.91
N CYS A 17 -2.78 4.18 7.59
CA CYS A 17 -4.23 4.42 7.52
C CYS A 17 -4.67 4.74 6.07
N ASN A 18 -3.91 5.53 5.34
CA ASN A 18 -4.17 5.84 3.93
C ASN A 18 -4.12 4.58 3.04
N LEU A 19 -3.21 3.65 3.29
CA LEU A 19 -3.17 2.35 2.59
C LEU A 19 -4.40 1.47 2.91
N ILE A 20 -4.92 1.50 4.15
CA ILE A 20 -6.19 0.83 4.49
C ILE A 20 -7.37 1.45 3.74
N ILE A 21 -7.38 2.76 3.58
CA ILE A 21 -8.43 3.46 2.82
C ILE A 21 -8.44 2.98 1.37
N GLU A 22 -7.29 2.76 0.76
CA GLU A 22 -7.14 2.31 -0.63
C GLU A 22 -7.62 0.87 -0.89
N GLN A 23 -7.66 0.01 0.13
CA GLN A 23 -8.03 -1.39 -0.05
C GLN A 23 -9.41 -1.57 -0.71
N GLN A 24 -9.51 -2.40 -1.74
CA GLN A 24 -10.76 -2.86 -2.37
C GLN A 24 -11.67 -1.73 -2.90
N ILE A 25 -11.13 -0.60 -3.29
CA ILE A 25 -11.85 0.49 -3.93
C ILE A 25 -11.07 1.04 -5.12
N SER A 26 -11.73 1.75 -6.02
CA SER A 26 -11.04 2.38 -7.14
C SER A 26 -10.17 3.56 -6.69
N PHE A 27 -9.12 3.83 -7.46
CA PHE A 27 -8.18 4.93 -7.19
C PHE A 27 -8.88 6.28 -7.01
N LYS A 28 -9.84 6.60 -7.88
CA LYS A 28 -10.63 7.85 -7.81
C LYS A 28 -11.40 7.99 -6.49
N VAL A 29 -12.02 6.91 -6.05
CA VAL A 29 -12.75 6.87 -4.76
C VAL A 29 -11.78 6.99 -3.59
N ALA A 30 -10.62 6.31 -3.66
CA ALA A 30 -9.60 6.39 -2.63
C ALA A 30 -9.10 7.81 -2.41
N ILE A 31 -8.78 8.56 -3.48
CA ILE A 31 -8.38 9.97 -3.40
C ILE A 31 -9.42 10.80 -2.65
N THR A 32 -10.70 10.63 -2.99
CA THR A 32 -11.78 11.39 -2.36
C THR A 32 -11.87 11.10 -0.87
N ILE A 33 -11.80 9.83 -0.48
CA ILE A 33 -11.90 9.41 0.93
C ILE A 33 -10.65 9.86 1.71
N LYS A 34 -9.45 9.75 1.13
CA LYS A 34 -8.21 10.24 1.76
C LYS A 34 -8.26 11.75 2.03
N LYS A 35 -8.76 12.56 1.08
CA LYS A 35 -8.96 14.00 1.29
C LYS A 35 -9.93 14.28 2.44
N LYS A 36 -11.05 13.55 2.51
CA LYS A 36 -12.02 13.68 3.61
C LYS A 36 -11.40 13.24 4.94
N PHE A 37 -10.61 12.16 4.94
CA PHE A 37 -9.91 11.68 6.13
C PHE A 37 -8.90 12.72 6.62
N ALA A 38 -8.03 13.23 5.75
CA ALA A 38 -7.07 14.28 6.09
C ALA A 38 -7.74 15.54 6.68
N ASN A 39 -8.86 15.97 6.08
CA ASN A 39 -9.63 17.11 6.60
C ASN A 39 -10.23 16.82 7.99
N LEU A 40 -10.74 15.60 8.20
CA LEU A 40 -11.32 15.18 9.47
C LEU A 40 -10.27 15.18 10.58
N ILE A 41 -9.04 14.72 10.30
CA ILE A 41 -8.00 14.53 11.32
C ILE A 41 -7.06 15.73 11.47
N LYS A 42 -7.18 16.76 10.65
CA LYS A 42 -6.24 17.89 10.55
C LYS A 42 -5.86 18.54 11.89
N SER A 43 -6.79 18.56 12.85
CA SER A 43 -6.61 19.21 14.16
C SER A 43 -6.51 18.21 15.31
N PHE A 44 -6.39 16.90 15.03
CA PHE A 44 -6.40 15.85 16.03
C PHE A 44 -5.06 15.11 16.09
N SER A 45 -4.59 14.85 17.30
CA SER A 45 -3.53 13.87 17.56
C SER A 45 -4.04 12.44 17.32
N ASN A 46 -3.14 11.48 17.17
CA ASN A 46 -3.52 10.06 17.06
C ASN A 46 -4.42 9.60 18.21
N LYS A 47 -4.13 10.04 19.45
CA LYS A 47 -4.94 9.73 20.64
C LYS A 47 -6.35 10.26 20.55
N GLU A 48 -6.52 11.47 20.01
CA GLU A 48 -7.84 12.07 19.82
C GLU A 48 -8.62 11.37 18.71
N ILE A 49 -7.97 11.02 17.61
CA ILE A 49 -8.60 10.25 16.51
C ILE A 49 -9.11 8.89 17.02
N ILE A 50 -8.34 8.20 17.86
CA ILE A 50 -8.76 6.93 18.48
C ILE A 50 -10.05 7.09 19.28
N LYS A 51 -10.26 8.24 19.94
CA LYS A 51 -11.43 8.55 20.77
C LYS A 51 -12.64 9.00 19.96
N LEU A 52 -12.47 9.44 18.71
CA LEU A 52 -13.58 9.82 17.86
C LEU A 52 -14.61 8.69 17.78
N ASP A 53 -15.90 9.05 17.72
CA ASP A 53 -16.96 8.06 17.47
C ASP A 53 -16.77 7.37 16.12
N ASN A 54 -17.08 6.07 16.09
CA ASN A 54 -16.93 5.27 14.88
C ASN A 54 -17.82 5.75 13.74
N ALA A 55 -19.01 6.28 14.05
CA ALA A 55 -19.92 6.83 13.05
C ALA A 55 -19.33 8.08 12.40
N THR A 56 -18.64 8.92 13.16
CA THR A 56 -17.92 10.11 12.66
C THR A 56 -16.84 9.72 11.64
N ILE A 57 -15.99 8.76 11.96
CA ILE A 57 -14.95 8.31 11.02
C ILE A 57 -15.57 7.59 9.82
N LYS A 58 -16.65 6.81 10.02
CA LYS A 58 -17.37 6.14 8.95
C LYS A 58 -18.02 7.12 7.97
N SER A 59 -18.51 8.27 8.43
CA SER A 59 -19.25 9.25 7.63
C SER A 59 -18.48 9.79 6.43
N ILE A 60 -17.14 9.69 6.42
CA ILE A 60 -16.32 10.07 5.27
C ILE A 60 -16.38 9.10 4.09
N GLY A 61 -17.07 7.96 4.24
CA GLY A 61 -17.25 6.92 3.22
C GLY A 61 -16.49 5.61 3.51
N LEU A 62 -16.13 5.37 4.78
CA LEU A 62 -15.49 4.13 5.21
C LEU A 62 -16.48 3.08 5.69
N SER A 63 -16.12 1.79 5.59
CA SER A 63 -16.81 0.72 6.29
C SER A 63 -16.42 0.68 7.77
N TYR A 64 -17.29 0.17 8.64
CA TYR A 64 -16.94 -0.04 10.07
C TYR A 64 -15.68 -0.89 10.25
N ARG A 65 -15.45 -1.85 9.37
CA ARG A 65 -14.24 -2.68 9.36
C ARG A 65 -12.98 -1.84 9.15
N LYS A 66 -12.98 -0.92 8.17
CA LYS A 66 -11.86 0.00 7.94
C LYS A 66 -11.66 0.99 9.09
N VAL A 67 -12.73 1.49 9.68
CA VAL A 67 -12.66 2.33 10.89
C VAL A 67 -11.96 1.58 12.03
N SER A 68 -12.33 0.32 12.27
CA SER A 68 -11.66 -0.53 13.27
C SER A 68 -10.17 -0.71 12.97
N TYR A 69 -9.81 -0.95 11.70
CA TYR A 69 -8.41 -1.11 11.30
C TYR A 69 -7.59 0.16 11.49
N ILE A 70 -8.14 1.32 11.12
CA ILE A 70 -7.52 2.63 11.36
C ILE A 70 -7.24 2.82 12.86
N LYS A 71 -8.22 2.57 13.72
CA LYS A 71 -8.03 2.68 15.17
C LYS A 71 -6.99 1.70 15.72
N ASN A 72 -6.92 0.48 15.17
CA ASN A 72 -5.89 -0.49 15.57
C ASN A 72 -4.47 0.00 15.18
N ILE A 73 -4.32 0.57 13.99
CA ILE A 73 -3.06 1.17 13.54
C ILE A 73 -2.64 2.29 14.49
N LEU A 74 -3.53 3.23 14.75
CA LEU A 74 -3.22 4.38 15.60
C LEU A 74 -2.84 3.95 17.01
N ARG A 75 -3.57 2.98 17.61
CA ARG A 75 -3.20 2.41 18.94
C ARG A 75 -1.83 1.77 18.92
N PHE A 76 -1.57 0.96 17.91
CA PHE A 76 -0.28 0.29 17.78
C PHE A 76 0.89 1.27 17.77
N PHE A 77 0.80 2.37 17.03
CA PHE A 77 1.85 3.40 16.98
C PHE A 77 1.90 4.29 18.24
N GLU A 78 0.84 4.36 19.03
CA GLU A 78 0.85 5.03 20.32
C GLU A 78 1.49 4.17 21.44
N GLU A 79 1.30 2.85 21.35
CA GLU A 79 1.78 1.89 22.34
C GLU A 79 3.21 1.40 22.05
N GLU A 80 3.58 1.29 20.76
CA GLU A 80 4.83 0.71 20.30
C GLU A 80 5.75 1.78 19.69
N LYS A 81 6.92 1.97 20.30
CA LYS A 81 8.01 2.79 19.71
C LYS A 81 8.84 1.92 18.76
N ILE A 82 8.50 1.92 17.49
CA ILE A 82 9.19 1.10 16.50
C ILE A 82 10.34 1.90 15.88
N GLU A 83 11.55 1.39 16.03
CA GLU A 83 12.72 1.89 15.32
C GLU A 83 12.87 1.17 13.98
N PHE A 84 12.09 1.57 13.00
CA PHE A 84 12.07 0.94 11.67
C PHE A 84 13.44 0.88 10.97
N ASN A 85 14.32 1.86 11.25
CA ASN A 85 15.68 1.90 10.73
C ASN A 85 16.57 0.75 11.22
N LYS A 86 16.18 0.08 12.30
CA LYS A 86 16.86 -1.11 12.85
C LYS A 86 16.31 -2.43 12.30
N LEU A 87 15.25 -2.39 11.50
CA LEU A 87 14.60 -3.57 10.96
C LEU A 87 14.89 -3.73 9.47
N ASN A 88 15.07 -4.97 9.04
CA ASN A 88 15.03 -5.33 7.62
C ASN A 88 13.57 -5.43 7.12
N ASP A 89 13.38 -5.59 5.82
CA ASP A 89 12.05 -5.61 5.20
C ASP A 89 11.16 -6.73 5.73
N GLU A 90 11.73 -7.90 6.06
CA GLU A 90 11.01 -9.02 6.66
C GLU A 90 10.54 -8.68 8.09
N GLY A 91 11.42 -8.07 8.89
CA GLY A 91 11.09 -7.61 10.25
C GLY A 91 10.00 -6.55 10.25
N ILE A 92 10.06 -5.59 9.31
CA ILE A 92 9.02 -4.57 9.12
C ILE A 92 7.70 -5.24 8.74
N THR A 93 7.72 -6.13 7.74
CA THR A 93 6.52 -6.85 7.29
C THR A 93 5.88 -7.63 8.42
N LYS A 94 6.67 -8.40 9.18
CA LYS A 94 6.19 -9.17 10.35
C LYS A 94 5.55 -8.26 11.39
N LYS A 95 6.20 -7.13 11.71
CA LYS A 95 5.71 -6.17 12.70
C LYS A 95 4.40 -5.52 12.23
N LEU A 96 4.30 -5.09 10.99
CA LEU A 96 3.09 -4.50 10.44
C LEU A 96 1.94 -5.51 10.35
N CYS A 97 2.21 -6.75 9.93
CA CYS A 97 1.20 -7.80 9.84
C CYS A 97 0.67 -8.26 11.22
N SER A 98 1.31 -7.91 12.33
CA SER A 98 0.74 -8.13 13.67
C SER A 98 -0.45 -7.21 13.98
N ILE A 99 -0.62 -6.12 13.23
CA ILE A 99 -1.74 -5.20 13.38
C ILE A 99 -2.97 -5.79 12.70
N LYS A 100 -4.06 -5.97 13.45
CA LYS A 100 -5.32 -6.49 12.87
C LYS A 100 -5.85 -5.57 11.77
N GLY A 101 -5.91 -6.09 10.55
CA GLY A 101 -6.32 -5.38 9.35
C GLY A 101 -5.19 -5.15 8.34
N ILE A 102 -3.95 -5.37 8.75
CA ILE A 102 -2.78 -5.30 7.88
C ILE A 102 -2.40 -6.70 7.42
N GLY A 103 -2.42 -6.92 6.12
CA GLY A 103 -1.91 -8.12 5.48
C GLY A 103 -0.59 -7.88 4.74
N PRO A 104 0.00 -8.95 4.17
CA PRO A 104 1.27 -8.86 3.43
C PRO A 104 1.24 -7.79 2.33
N TRP A 105 0.16 -7.71 1.54
CA TRP A 105 0.01 -6.69 0.50
C TRP A 105 0.14 -5.26 1.06
N THR A 106 -0.51 -4.95 2.17
CA THR A 106 -0.44 -3.60 2.76
C THR A 106 0.95 -3.31 3.30
N ALA A 107 1.62 -4.29 3.91
CA ALA A 107 2.99 -4.16 4.37
C ALA A 107 3.98 -3.95 3.20
N GLU A 108 3.80 -4.66 2.08
CA GLU A 108 4.58 -4.49 0.87
C GLU A 108 4.38 -3.10 0.25
N MET A 109 3.14 -2.58 0.22
CA MET A 109 2.84 -1.22 -0.22
C MET A 109 3.49 -0.18 0.69
N PHE A 110 3.52 -0.42 1.99
CA PHE A 110 4.20 0.45 2.95
C PHE A 110 5.72 0.48 2.69
N LEU A 111 6.35 -0.67 2.48
CA LEU A 111 7.77 -0.74 2.11
C LEU A 111 8.06 -0.01 0.81
N LEU A 112 7.21 -0.18 -0.20
CA LEU A 112 7.42 0.40 -1.53
C LEU A 112 7.21 1.92 -1.53
N PHE A 113 6.08 2.41 -0.99
CA PHE A 113 5.67 3.80 -1.13
C PHE A 113 6.13 4.70 0.02
N ILE A 114 6.35 4.16 1.23
CA ILE A 114 6.72 4.95 2.40
C ILE A 114 8.22 4.81 2.69
N PHE A 115 8.75 3.59 2.64
CA PHE A 115 10.19 3.37 2.81
C PHE A 115 11.00 3.41 1.51
N HIS A 116 10.34 3.54 0.36
CA HIS A 116 10.99 3.59 -0.97
C HIS A 116 11.96 2.42 -1.20
N ARG A 117 11.60 1.24 -0.67
CA ARG A 117 12.44 0.05 -0.86
C ARG A 117 12.51 -0.31 -2.34
N PRO A 118 13.72 -0.51 -2.91
CA PRO A 118 13.88 -0.67 -4.36
C PRO A 118 13.42 -2.03 -4.89
N ASP A 119 13.30 -3.04 -4.02
CA ASP A 119 13.16 -4.44 -4.45
C ASP A 119 11.90 -5.12 -3.91
N ILE A 120 10.75 -4.46 -4.02
CA ILE A 120 9.44 -4.97 -3.61
C ILE A 120 8.63 -5.37 -4.85
N PHE A 121 8.07 -6.59 -4.83
CA PHE A 121 7.07 -7.07 -5.79
C PHE A 121 5.97 -7.83 -5.06
N SER A 122 4.75 -7.33 -5.15
CA SER A 122 3.61 -7.93 -4.44
C SER A 122 2.93 -9.01 -5.28
N PHE A 123 3.15 -10.27 -4.93
CA PHE A 123 2.45 -11.41 -5.55
C PHE A 123 0.98 -11.48 -5.13
N GLY A 124 0.57 -10.78 -4.09
CA GLY A 124 -0.82 -10.64 -3.66
C GLY A 124 -1.59 -9.53 -4.39
N ASP A 125 -0.92 -8.71 -5.19
CA ASP A 125 -1.56 -7.65 -5.99
C ASP A 125 -2.09 -8.20 -7.31
N ILE A 126 -3.41 -8.35 -7.39
CA ILE A 126 -4.07 -8.91 -8.58
C ILE A 126 -3.84 -8.02 -9.82
N ALA A 127 -3.85 -6.69 -9.66
CA ALA A 127 -3.63 -5.78 -10.77
C ALA A 127 -2.20 -5.92 -11.32
N LEU A 128 -1.23 -6.03 -10.43
CA LEU A 128 0.18 -6.23 -10.77
C LEU A 128 0.39 -7.57 -11.49
N ILE A 129 -0.16 -8.66 -10.96
CA ILE A 129 -0.09 -9.98 -11.60
C ILE A 129 -0.74 -9.98 -12.98
N ASN A 130 -1.94 -9.37 -13.11
CA ASN A 130 -2.62 -9.26 -14.40
C ASN A 130 -1.82 -8.41 -15.40
N SER A 131 -1.13 -7.38 -14.92
CA SER A 131 -0.24 -6.58 -15.76
C SER A 131 0.93 -7.41 -16.30
N VAL A 132 1.56 -8.23 -15.46
CA VAL A 132 2.62 -9.16 -15.92
C VAL A 132 2.08 -10.12 -16.97
N LYS A 133 0.95 -10.78 -16.71
CA LYS A 133 0.30 -11.69 -17.64
C LYS A 133 0.07 -11.03 -19.00
N LYS A 134 -0.50 -9.84 -19.00
CA LYS A 134 -0.85 -9.11 -20.21
C LYS A 134 0.37 -8.61 -21.00
N ASN A 135 1.37 -8.06 -20.32
CA ASN A 135 2.55 -7.48 -20.97
C ASN A 135 3.53 -8.55 -21.48
N TYR A 136 3.64 -9.68 -20.78
CA TYR A 136 4.64 -10.73 -21.10
C TYR A 136 4.03 -11.99 -21.69
N GLY A 137 2.68 -12.14 -21.69
CA GLY A 137 1.99 -13.33 -22.18
C GLY A 137 2.27 -14.57 -21.33
N ILE A 138 2.47 -14.40 -20.03
CA ILE A 138 2.77 -15.46 -19.07
C ILE A 138 1.56 -15.67 -18.17
N GLU A 139 1.00 -16.88 -18.12
CA GLU A 139 -0.17 -17.20 -17.28
C GLU A 139 0.20 -17.90 -15.98
N ASN A 140 1.32 -18.63 -15.98
CA ASN A 140 1.73 -19.46 -14.87
C ASN A 140 2.45 -18.66 -13.78
N THR A 141 2.01 -18.81 -12.53
CA THR A 141 2.59 -18.11 -11.36
C THR A 141 4.08 -18.46 -11.17
N SER A 142 4.52 -19.67 -11.47
CA SER A 142 5.93 -20.06 -11.35
C SER A 142 6.82 -19.32 -12.34
N GLU A 143 6.34 -19.11 -13.57
CA GLU A 143 7.03 -18.33 -14.59
C GLU A 143 7.07 -16.84 -14.25
N ILE A 144 5.97 -16.29 -13.70
CA ILE A 144 5.94 -14.92 -13.18
C ILE A 144 6.99 -14.75 -12.09
N LYS A 145 7.11 -15.72 -11.17
CA LYS A 145 8.17 -15.68 -10.14
C LYS A 145 9.57 -15.67 -10.74
N LYS A 146 9.84 -16.51 -11.74
CA LYS A 146 11.15 -16.54 -12.43
C LYS A 146 11.43 -15.21 -13.13
N LEU A 147 10.44 -14.66 -13.84
CA LEU A 147 10.57 -13.37 -14.52
C LEU A 147 10.89 -12.25 -13.52
N THR A 148 10.17 -12.18 -12.39
CA THR A 148 10.37 -11.12 -11.39
C THR A 148 11.73 -11.21 -10.70
N LEU A 149 12.37 -12.37 -10.64
CA LEU A 149 13.73 -12.51 -10.13
C LEU A 149 14.77 -11.78 -11.00
N MET A 150 14.51 -11.68 -12.32
CA MET A 150 15.39 -10.97 -13.24
C MET A 150 15.39 -9.45 -13.04
N TRP A 151 14.38 -8.92 -12.37
CA TRP A 151 14.26 -7.49 -12.07
C TRP A 151 14.93 -7.06 -10.77
N LYS A 152 15.49 -8.01 -10.02
CA LYS A 152 16.28 -7.66 -8.82
C LYS A 152 17.51 -6.83 -9.19
N PRO A 153 17.87 -5.84 -8.38
CA PRO A 153 17.25 -5.40 -7.13
C PRO A 153 16.22 -4.27 -7.32
N TYR A 154 15.58 -4.15 -8.49
CA TYR A 154 14.74 -3.00 -8.88
C TYR A 154 13.26 -3.38 -9.09
N ARG A 155 12.77 -4.40 -8.38
CA ARG A 155 11.39 -4.89 -8.54
C ARG A 155 10.33 -3.84 -8.23
N SER A 156 10.61 -2.86 -7.36
CA SER A 156 9.69 -1.75 -7.10
C SER A 156 9.48 -0.87 -8.33
N ILE A 157 10.55 -0.57 -9.07
CA ILE A 157 10.45 0.21 -10.32
C ILE A 157 9.63 -0.57 -11.36
N ALA A 158 9.90 -1.88 -11.50
CA ALA A 158 9.11 -2.74 -12.39
C ALA A 158 7.62 -2.73 -12.00
N SER A 159 7.30 -2.81 -10.70
CA SER A 159 5.92 -2.74 -10.20
C SER A 159 5.23 -1.41 -10.56
N LEU A 160 5.91 -0.28 -10.38
CA LEU A 160 5.38 1.04 -10.75
C LEU A 160 5.10 1.15 -12.25
N LEU A 161 6.00 0.66 -13.10
CA LEU A 161 5.82 0.65 -14.55
C LEU A 161 4.67 -0.27 -14.98
N LEU A 162 4.53 -1.44 -14.35
CA LEU A 162 3.45 -2.38 -14.61
C LEU A 162 2.08 -1.81 -14.24
N TRP A 163 1.93 -1.16 -13.08
CA TRP A 163 0.69 -0.46 -12.73
C TRP A 163 0.38 0.65 -13.73
N LYS A 164 1.39 1.45 -14.12
CA LYS A 164 1.20 2.52 -15.11
C LYS A 164 0.75 1.98 -16.47
N SER A 165 1.21 0.79 -16.88
CA SER A 165 0.78 0.17 -18.13
C SER A 165 -0.71 -0.16 -18.15
N ILE A 166 -1.30 -0.47 -17.01
CA ILE A 166 -2.75 -0.72 -16.88
C ILE A 166 -3.53 0.59 -16.94
N GLU A 167 -3.09 1.60 -16.20
CA GLU A 167 -3.77 2.89 -16.10
C GLU A 167 -3.86 3.60 -17.46
N ASN A 168 -2.79 3.55 -18.25
CA ASN A 168 -2.68 4.24 -19.53
C ASN A 168 -2.99 3.33 -20.73
N GLN A 169 -3.34 2.07 -20.52
CA GLN A 169 -3.47 1.05 -21.59
C GLN A 169 -2.22 0.95 -22.50
N VAL A 170 -1.07 1.35 -21.98
CA VAL A 170 0.20 1.24 -22.70
C VAL A 170 0.76 -0.15 -22.44
N TYR A 171 0.81 -0.97 -23.49
CA TYR A 171 1.39 -2.31 -23.40
C TYR A 171 2.82 -2.30 -23.95
N TYR A 172 3.74 -2.89 -23.21
CA TYR A 172 5.10 -3.09 -23.67
C TYR A 172 5.08 -4.17 -24.77
N LYS A 173 5.59 -3.84 -25.97
CA LYS A 173 5.74 -4.84 -27.04
C LYS A 173 6.66 -5.94 -26.54
N LYS A 174 6.23 -7.21 -26.77
CA LYS A 174 7.08 -8.40 -26.54
C LYS A 174 8.39 -8.17 -27.29
N LEU A 175 9.51 -8.14 -26.58
CA LEU A 175 10.81 -8.24 -27.21
C LEU A 175 10.86 -9.61 -27.90
N ARG A 176 10.83 -9.62 -29.24
CA ARG A 176 11.07 -10.83 -30.02
C ARG A 176 12.56 -11.13 -29.90
N HIS A 177 12.90 -12.23 -29.26
CA HIS A 177 14.23 -12.86 -29.34
C HIS A 177 14.38 -13.53 -30.66
#